data_a44ed5d158c40631b3d664ab5f2c74c2
#
_entry.id   a44ed5d158c40631b3d664ab5f2c74c2
#
_cell.length_a   1.000
_cell.length_b   1.000
_cell.length_c   1.000
_cell.angle_alpha   90.00
_cell.angle_beta   90.00
_cell.angle_gamma   90.00
#
_symmetry.space_group_name_H-M   'P 1'
#
loop_
_entity.id
_entity.type
_entity.pdbx_description
1 polymer ?
#
loop_
_entity_poly.entity_id
_entity_poly.type
_entity_poly.pdbx_seq_one_letter_code
_entity_poly.pdbx_strand_id
1 'polypeptide(L)'
;MRTLLSIDPQAWLRQIKCPVLALVGDKDLVVHASENVPALKKALAANAKVEVKLMPGLNHFFQTARSGEFSEVASIKETMSPQVMDLIGVWAADQPPAKLPRSETPIPDL
;
A
#
# COMPACT_ATOMS: atom_id res chain seq x y z
N MET A 1 16.10 -19.33 12.86
CA MET A 1 15.68 -18.15 13.61
C MET A 1 15.95 -16.85 12.89
N ARG A 2 17.11 -16.69 12.31
CA ARG A 2 17.50 -15.45 11.65
C ARG A 2 16.82 -15.21 10.30
N THR A 3 16.24 -16.21 9.69
CA THR A 3 15.65 -16.11 8.36
C THR A 3 14.54 -15.08 8.29
N LEU A 4 13.62 -15.07 9.27
CA LEU A 4 12.55 -14.09 9.33
C LEU A 4 13.08 -12.69 9.71
N LEU A 5 14.06 -12.64 10.60
CA LEU A 5 14.66 -11.39 11.06
C LEU A 5 15.63 -10.78 10.03
N SER A 6 16.10 -11.56 9.08
CA SER A 6 17.01 -11.11 8.04
C SER A 6 16.32 -10.56 6.80
N ILE A 7 14.96 -10.62 6.73
CA ILE A 7 14.21 -10.03 5.64
C ILE A 7 14.24 -8.51 5.82
N ASP A 8 14.80 -7.82 4.82
CA ASP A 8 14.81 -6.39 4.75
C ASP A 8 13.76 -5.91 3.73
N PRO A 9 12.61 -5.40 4.19
CA PRO A 9 11.57 -4.91 3.27
C PRO A 9 12.07 -3.82 2.33
N GLN A 10 12.97 -2.97 2.80
CA GLN A 10 13.52 -1.89 1.96
C GLN A 10 14.35 -2.43 0.80
N ALA A 11 15.09 -3.52 1.02
CA ALA A 11 15.85 -4.15 -0.05
C ALA A 11 14.94 -4.70 -1.16
N TRP A 12 13.81 -5.27 -0.78
CA TRP A 12 12.80 -5.74 -1.73
C TRP A 12 12.14 -4.59 -2.48
N LEU A 13 11.78 -3.51 -1.76
CA LEU A 13 11.17 -2.33 -2.36
C LEU A 13 12.08 -1.68 -3.41
N ARG A 14 13.40 -1.66 -3.18
CA ARG A 14 14.37 -1.11 -4.14
C ARG A 14 14.40 -1.87 -5.45
N GLN A 15 13.98 -3.11 -5.46
CA GLN A 15 13.98 -3.97 -6.65
C GLN A 15 12.70 -3.85 -7.48
N ILE A 16 11.67 -3.18 -6.97
CA ILE A 16 10.40 -3.01 -7.67
C ILE A 16 10.59 -2.02 -8.82
N LYS A 17 10.22 -2.45 -10.01
CA LYS A 17 10.31 -1.63 -11.23
C LYS A 17 8.96 -1.30 -11.83
N CYS A 18 7.89 -1.96 -11.41
CA CYS A 18 6.53 -1.64 -11.84
C CYS A 18 6.02 -0.37 -11.16
N PRO A 19 4.93 0.24 -11.68
CA PRO A 19 4.28 1.34 -10.99
C PRO A 19 3.82 0.96 -9.59
N VAL A 20 3.99 1.86 -8.64
CA VAL A 20 3.63 1.66 -7.23
C VAL A 20 2.79 2.82 -6.73
N LEU A 21 1.69 2.48 -6.08
CA LEU A 21 0.91 3.41 -5.27
C LEU A 21 1.01 2.95 -3.81
N ALA A 22 1.61 3.77 -2.97
CA ALA A 22 1.73 3.49 -1.53
C ALA A 22 0.87 4.49 -0.76
N LEU A 23 -0.01 3.98 0.07
CA LEU A 23 -0.94 4.78 0.86
C LEU A 23 -0.71 4.54 2.35
N VAL A 24 -0.70 5.61 3.12
CA VAL A 24 -0.59 5.53 4.58
C VAL A 24 -1.61 6.49 5.19
N GLY A 25 -2.40 6.01 6.15
CA GLY A 25 -3.32 6.87 6.91
C GLY A 25 -2.56 7.70 7.95
N ASP A 26 -2.91 8.98 8.10
CA ASP A 26 -2.23 9.82 9.07
C ASP A 26 -2.58 9.48 10.52
N LYS A 27 -3.66 8.74 10.73
CA LYS A 27 -4.08 8.22 12.04
C LYS A 27 -3.78 6.74 12.21
N ASP A 28 -2.92 6.19 11.37
CA ASP A 28 -2.44 4.83 11.51
C ASP A 28 -1.46 4.74 12.68
N LEU A 29 -1.87 4.02 13.73
CA LEU A 29 -1.05 3.81 14.93
C LEU A 29 -0.21 2.53 14.87
N VAL A 30 -0.38 1.73 13.84
CA VAL A 30 0.41 0.51 13.60
C VAL A 30 1.61 0.83 12.72
N VAL A 31 1.35 1.49 11.59
CA VAL A 31 2.38 1.95 10.66
C VAL A 31 2.39 3.46 10.70
N HIS A 32 3.25 4.04 11.52
CA HIS A 32 3.29 5.48 11.72
C HIS A 32 3.76 6.20 10.46
N ALA A 33 2.94 7.14 9.99
CA ALA A 33 3.23 7.88 8.76
C ALA A 33 4.52 8.70 8.85
N SER A 34 4.80 9.29 10.01
CA SER A 34 5.99 10.10 10.21
C SER A 34 7.30 9.35 9.97
N GLU A 35 7.31 8.05 10.24
CA GLU A 35 8.48 7.20 10.02
C GLU A 35 8.43 6.48 8.67
N ASN A 36 7.25 6.02 8.28
CA ASN A 36 7.10 5.12 7.14
C ASN A 36 6.99 5.84 5.80
N VAL A 37 6.38 7.03 5.75
CA VAL A 37 6.29 7.78 4.50
C VAL A 37 7.68 8.16 3.98
N PRO A 38 8.58 8.74 4.79
CA PRO A 38 9.95 9.00 4.34
C PRO A 38 10.71 7.72 3.96
N ALA A 39 10.53 6.64 4.71
CA ALA A 39 11.18 5.36 4.43
C ALA A 39 10.74 4.76 3.10
N LEU A 40 9.44 4.82 2.81
CA LEU A 40 8.88 4.37 1.52
C LEU A 40 9.44 5.20 0.37
N LYS A 41 9.44 6.52 0.50
CA LYS A 41 9.99 7.41 -0.53
C LYS A 41 11.46 7.13 -0.80
N LYS A 42 12.24 6.90 0.24
CA LYS A 42 13.65 6.57 0.12
C LYS A 42 13.86 5.20 -0.56
N ALA A 43 13.13 4.19 -0.11
CA ALA A 43 13.26 2.84 -0.64
C ALA A 43 12.83 2.75 -2.12
N LEU A 44 11.87 3.56 -2.53
CA LEU A 44 11.31 3.57 -3.88
C LEU A 44 11.90 4.67 -4.77
N ALA A 45 12.95 5.37 -4.31
CA ALA A 45 13.49 6.54 -5.00
C ALA A 45 14.02 6.25 -6.42
N ALA A 46 14.49 5.03 -6.66
CA ALA A 46 14.97 4.62 -7.98
C ALA A 46 13.86 4.27 -8.97
N ASN A 47 12.63 4.17 -8.50
CA ASN A 47 11.47 3.86 -9.33
C ASN A 47 10.80 5.16 -9.77
N ALA A 48 10.78 5.42 -11.08
CA ALA A 48 10.22 6.66 -11.64
C ALA A 48 8.69 6.74 -11.59
N LYS A 49 8.02 5.63 -11.32
CA LYS A 49 6.55 5.52 -11.37
C LYS A 49 5.96 5.24 -9.98
N VAL A 50 6.34 6.04 -9.01
CA VAL A 50 5.92 5.86 -7.62
C VAL A 50 5.12 7.06 -7.16
N GLU A 51 3.98 6.79 -6.55
CA GLU A 51 3.22 7.76 -5.78
C GLU A 51 3.13 7.27 -4.34
N VAL A 52 3.54 8.10 -3.39
CA VAL A 52 3.37 7.85 -1.96
C VAL A 52 2.44 8.92 -1.43
N LYS A 53 1.29 8.52 -0.90
CA LYS A 53 0.27 9.47 -0.44
C LYS A 53 -0.07 9.24 1.02
N LEU A 54 -0.06 10.33 1.77
CA LEU A 54 -0.60 10.36 3.12
C LEU A 54 -2.10 10.64 3.04
N MET A 55 -2.89 9.77 3.65
CA MET A 55 -4.35 9.89 3.65
C MET A 55 -4.83 10.54 4.93
N PRO A 56 -5.27 11.82 4.87
CA PRO A 56 -5.70 12.52 6.08
C PRO A 56 -6.93 11.90 6.73
N GLY A 57 -6.92 11.82 8.06
CA GLY A 57 -8.05 11.35 8.84
C GLY A 57 -8.33 9.85 8.79
N LEU A 58 -7.44 9.06 8.20
CA LEU A 58 -7.66 7.62 8.06
C LEU A 58 -6.76 6.80 8.99
N ASN A 59 -7.34 5.72 9.52
CA ASN A 59 -6.63 4.77 10.38
C ASN A 59 -5.88 3.70 9.57
N HIS A 60 -5.37 2.69 10.27
CA HIS A 60 -4.66 1.57 9.65
C HIS A 60 -5.50 0.80 8.61
N PHE A 61 -6.80 0.75 8.78
CA PHE A 61 -7.73 0.08 7.87
C PHE A 61 -8.30 1.01 6.80
N PHE A 62 -7.77 2.22 6.68
CA PHE A 62 -8.27 3.24 5.76
C PHE A 62 -9.73 3.60 6.01
N GLN A 63 -10.13 3.61 7.26
CA GLN A 63 -11.43 4.08 7.71
C GLN A 63 -11.29 5.51 8.24
N THR A 64 -12.33 6.31 8.05
CA THR A 64 -12.40 7.64 8.66
C THR A 64 -12.46 7.49 10.19
N ALA A 65 -11.46 8.00 10.87
CA ALA A 65 -11.27 7.79 12.29
C ALA A 65 -11.06 9.10 13.03
N ARG A 66 -11.36 9.09 14.34
CA ARG A 66 -11.07 10.21 15.23
C ARG A 66 -9.70 10.06 15.88
N SER A 67 -9.44 8.90 16.48
CA SER A 67 -8.21 8.62 17.23
C SER A 67 -7.24 7.75 16.48
N GLY A 68 -7.74 6.84 15.65
CA GLY A 68 -6.94 5.79 15.01
C GLY A 68 -6.72 4.56 15.90
N GLU A 69 -7.22 4.56 17.13
CA GLU A 69 -7.08 3.42 18.04
C GLU A 69 -7.95 2.23 17.60
N PHE A 70 -7.50 1.02 17.91
CA PHE A 70 -8.25 -0.20 17.61
C PHE A 70 -9.59 -0.23 18.30
N SER A 71 -9.69 0.33 19.52
CA SER A 71 -10.95 0.40 20.27
C SER A 71 -12.04 1.18 19.53
N GLU A 72 -11.66 2.09 18.65
CA GLU A 72 -12.59 2.89 17.85
C GLU A 72 -13.20 2.09 16.70
N VAL A 73 -12.51 1.09 16.19
CA VAL A 73 -12.89 0.35 14.98
C VAL A 73 -14.29 -0.25 15.09
N ALA A 74 -14.65 -0.75 16.27
CA ALA A 74 -15.98 -1.34 16.50
C ALA A 74 -17.14 -0.36 16.30
N SER A 75 -16.89 0.95 16.45
CA SER A 75 -17.89 1.99 16.25
C SER A 75 -17.93 2.56 14.84
N ILE A 76 -16.97 2.22 14.00
CA ILE A 76 -16.88 2.70 12.62
C ILE A 76 -17.72 1.80 11.72
N LYS A 77 -18.67 2.41 11.00
CA LYS A 77 -19.58 1.65 10.13
C LYS A 77 -19.01 1.40 8.73
N GLU A 78 -18.15 2.30 8.24
CA GLU A 78 -17.56 2.10 6.92
C GLU A 78 -16.49 1.00 6.95
N THR A 79 -16.40 0.23 5.87
CA THR A 79 -15.37 -0.80 5.70
C THR A 79 -14.06 -0.16 5.30
N MET A 80 -14.11 0.78 4.35
CA MET A 80 -12.98 1.54 3.85
C MET A 80 -13.50 2.88 3.34
N SER A 81 -12.71 3.94 3.50
CA SER A 81 -13.09 5.26 2.97
C SER A 81 -13.34 5.19 1.47
N PRO A 82 -14.48 5.70 0.98
CA PRO A 82 -14.75 5.77 -0.46
C PRO A 82 -13.68 6.53 -1.24
N GLN A 83 -13.06 7.53 -0.62
CA GLN A 83 -11.98 8.30 -1.25
C GLN A 83 -10.76 7.42 -1.57
N VAL A 84 -10.45 6.46 -0.69
CA VAL A 84 -9.35 5.52 -0.94
C VAL A 84 -9.70 4.59 -2.10
N MET A 85 -10.91 4.06 -2.11
CA MET A 85 -11.37 3.19 -3.19
C MET A 85 -11.35 3.91 -4.54
N ASP A 86 -11.82 5.15 -4.59
CA ASP A 86 -11.80 5.96 -5.81
C ASP A 86 -10.37 6.24 -6.26
N LEU A 87 -9.49 6.60 -5.33
CA LEU A 87 -8.10 6.88 -5.63
C LEU A 87 -7.40 5.65 -6.23
N ILE A 88 -7.58 4.49 -5.62
CA ILE A 88 -7.00 3.24 -6.12
C ILE A 88 -7.54 2.92 -7.51
N GLY A 89 -8.86 3.05 -7.70
CA GLY A 89 -9.51 2.76 -8.97
C GLY A 89 -9.01 3.67 -10.09
N VAL A 90 -8.92 4.96 -9.84
CA VAL A 90 -8.42 5.93 -10.83
C VAL A 90 -6.95 5.66 -11.15
N TRP A 91 -6.13 5.43 -10.12
CA TRP A 91 -4.72 5.12 -10.31
C TRP A 91 -4.52 3.84 -11.12
N ALA A 92 -5.23 2.78 -10.77
CA ALA A 92 -5.13 1.50 -11.48
C ALA A 92 -5.55 1.60 -12.95
N ALA A 93 -6.62 2.34 -13.23
CA ALA A 93 -7.11 2.54 -14.60
C ALA A 93 -6.14 3.35 -15.47
N ASP A 94 -5.32 4.20 -14.85
CA ASP A 94 -4.34 5.04 -15.55
C ASP A 94 -3.04 4.29 -15.87
N GLN A 95 -2.87 3.08 -15.36
CA GLN A 95 -1.65 2.32 -15.61
C GLN A 95 -1.71 1.62 -16.96
N PRO A 96 -0.56 1.51 -17.68
CA PRO A 96 -0.52 0.76 -18.92
C PRO A 96 -0.79 -0.73 -18.65
N PRO A 97 -1.38 -1.45 -19.62
CA PRO A 97 -1.57 -2.90 -19.46
C PRO A 97 -0.25 -3.59 -19.19
N ALA A 98 -0.25 -4.49 -18.19
CA ALA A 98 0.91 -5.29 -17.90
C ALA A 98 1.20 -6.23 -19.05
N LYS A 99 2.43 -6.23 -19.56
CA LYS A 99 2.90 -7.24 -20.49
C LYS A 99 3.23 -8.50 -19.69
N LEU A 100 2.22 -9.28 -19.40
CA LEU A 100 2.45 -10.57 -18.77
C LEU A 100 3.04 -11.53 -19.79
N PRO A 101 4.10 -12.27 -19.44
CA PRO A 101 4.57 -13.35 -20.31
C PRO A 101 3.41 -14.35 -20.48
N ARG A 102 3.14 -14.73 -21.71
CA ARG A 102 2.15 -15.78 -21.95
C ARG A 102 2.63 -17.05 -21.28
N SER A 103 1.83 -17.56 -20.37
CA SER A 103 2.09 -18.89 -19.84
C SER A 103 1.89 -19.89 -20.98
N GLU A 104 2.95 -20.57 -21.35
CA GLU A 104 2.88 -21.66 -22.34
C GLU A 104 2.29 -22.93 -21.74
N THR A 105 2.19 -22.99 -20.42
CA THR A 105 1.59 -24.12 -19.74
C THR A 105 0.08 -23.91 -19.64
N PRO A 106 -0.74 -24.81 -20.21
CA PRO A 106 -2.17 -24.73 -20.04
C PRO A 106 -2.53 -24.90 -18.56
N ILE A 107 -3.53 -24.13 -18.12
CA ILE A 107 -4.07 -24.31 -16.78
C ILE A 107 -4.66 -25.71 -16.72
N PRO A 108 -4.25 -26.56 -15.77
CA PRO A 108 -4.84 -27.90 -15.67
C PRO A 108 -6.34 -27.79 -15.37
N ASP A 109 -7.10 -28.60 -16.03
CA ASP A 109 -8.54 -28.73 -15.77
C ASP A 109 -8.74 -29.17 -14.33
N LEU A 110 -9.60 -28.47 -13.63
CA LEU A 110 -9.93 -28.80 -12.24
C LEU A 110 -10.85 -30.00 -12.17
#